data_dd9a948e80def2169fccef17b3e57491
#
_entry.id   dd9a948e80def2169fccef17b3e57491
#
_cell.length_a   1.000
_cell.length_b   1.000
_cell.length_c   1.000
_cell.angle_alpha   90.00
_cell.angle_beta   90.00
_cell.angle_gamma   90.00
#
_symmetry.space_group_name_H-M   'P 1'
#
loop_
_entity.id
_entity.type
_entity.pdbx_description
1 polymer ?
#
loop_
_entity_poly.entity_id
_entity_poly.type
_entity_poly.pdbx_seq_one_letter_code
_entity_poly.pdbx_strand_id
1 'polypeptide(L)'
;MNKRTRAHDPAEQSPLASVSSVRDDVAVEADTSSTLPDQRGLAGNIDDGPTEAETQAINEESAAALAQLWRDYKTRAQPELRDQLILHYSPLVKYVAGRVGVGLPSNIDQSDLVSYGIFGLIDAIEKFDLERAIKFETYAISRIRGAIIDEL
;
A
#
# COMPACT_ATOMS: atom_id res chain seq x y z
N MET A 1 2.82 -65.71 -15.93
CA MET A 1 3.37 -65.23 -17.21
C MET A 1 2.89 -63.81 -17.39
N ASN A 2 3.64 -62.86 -17.15
CA ASN A 2 4.44 -62.04 -18.01
C ASN A 2 5.11 -60.93 -17.24
N LYS A 3 6.41 -60.98 -17.24
CA LYS A 3 7.35 -59.94 -16.80
C LYS A 3 7.32 -58.76 -17.77
N ARG A 4 7.47 -57.55 -17.25
CA ARG A 4 8.24 -56.49 -17.91
C ARG A 4 8.49 -55.43 -16.83
N THR A 5 9.70 -55.36 -16.27
CA THR A 5 10.92 -54.69 -16.67
C THR A 5 10.67 -53.18 -16.78
N ARG A 6 10.90 -52.41 -15.73
CA ARG A 6 12.06 -51.64 -15.40
C ARG A 6 12.58 -50.71 -16.53
N ALA A 7 12.33 -49.43 -16.41
CA ALA A 7 13.19 -48.41 -16.97
C ALA A 7 13.71 -47.50 -15.83
N HIS A 8 14.96 -47.69 -15.63
CA HIS A 8 15.82 -46.92 -14.76
C HIS A 8 16.24 -45.69 -15.55
N ASP A 9 15.97 -44.51 -15.06
CA ASP A 9 16.51 -43.28 -15.63
C ASP A 9 17.58 -42.74 -14.71
N PRO A 10 18.82 -42.64 -15.21
CA PRO A 10 19.94 -42.19 -14.38
C PRO A 10 19.96 -40.68 -14.26
N ALA A 11 20.18 -40.27 -13.04
CA ALA A 11 20.52 -38.95 -12.58
C ALA A 11 21.46 -38.20 -13.56
N GLU A 12 20.99 -37.09 -14.03
CA GLU A 12 21.82 -36.11 -14.69
C GLU A 12 22.42 -35.17 -13.64
N GLN A 13 23.64 -35.40 -13.34
CA GLN A 13 24.47 -34.57 -12.49
C GLN A 13 24.81 -33.29 -13.26
N SER A 14 24.34 -32.18 -12.85
CA SER A 14 24.80 -30.90 -13.31
C SER A 14 26.13 -30.56 -12.62
N PRO A 15 27.18 -30.22 -13.35
CA PRO A 15 28.43 -29.81 -12.74
C PRO A 15 28.35 -28.41 -12.19
N LEU A 16 28.79 -28.30 -10.96
CA LEU A 16 29.08 -27.05 -10.28
C LEU A 16 30.15 -26.28 -11.06
N ALA A 17 29.75 -25.17 -11.64
CA ALA A 17 30.70 -24.21 -12.16
C ALA A 17 31.28 -23.40 -11.00
N SER A 18 32.54 -23.70 -10.68
CA SER A 18 33.35 -22.86 -9.81
C SER A 18 33.57 -21.52 -10.48
N VAL A 19 32.96 -20.48 -9.96
CA VAL A 19 33.36 -19.14 -10.36
C VAL A 19 34.50 -18.72 -9.49
N SER A 20 35.66 -18.75 -10.10
CA SER A 20 36.90 -18.27 -9.55
C SER A 20 36.84 -16.77 -9.27
N SER A 21 37.16 -16.43 -8.04
CA SER A 21 37.36 -15.08 -7.55
C SER A 21 38.46 -14.39 -8.37
N VAL A 22 38.09 -13.38 -9.11
CA VAL A 22 39.07 -12.40 -9.62
C VAL A 22 39.02 -11.21 -8.69
N ARG A 23 40.00 -11.13 -7.84
CA ARG A 23 40.36 -9.92 -7.13
C ARG A 23 41.17 -9.05 -8.06
N ASP A 24 40.59 -8.02 -8.60
CA ASP A 24 41.36 -6.91 -9.17
C ASP A 24 41.45 -5.80 -8.12
N ASP A 25 42.60 -5.80 -7.46
CA ASP A 25 43.07 -4.65 -6.73
C ASP A 25 43.51 -3.59 -7.76
N VAL A 26 42.63 -2.62 -7.98
CA VAL A 26 43.05 -1.37 -8.60
C VAL A 26 42.94 -0.27 -7.55
N ALA A 27 44.07 -0.05 -6.91
CA ALA A 27 44.28 1.16 -6.15
C ALA A 27 44.40 2.31 -7.16
N VAL A 28 43.33 3.11 -7.28
CA VAL A 28 43.42 4.39 -7.97
C VAL A 28 43.55 5.46 -6.89
N GLU A 29 44.78 5.84 -6.65
CA GLU A 29 45.07 7.11 -6.00
C GLU A 29 44.68 8.23 -6.96
N ALA A 30 43.51 8.80 -6.76
CA ALA A 30 43.12 10.06 -7.37
C ALA A 30 43.27 11.17 -6.34
N ASP A 31 44.45 11.71 -6.28
CA ASP A 31 44.69 13.03 -5.73
C ASP A 31 44.06 14.04 -6.70
N THR A 32 42.87 14.48 -6.38
CA THR A 32 42.29 15.69 -6.96
C THR A 32 41.87 16.62 -5.84
N SER A 33 42.85 17.41 -5.47
CA SER A 33 42.62 18.71 -4.87
C SER A 33 41.71 19.55 -5.81
N SER A 34 40.44 19.28 -5.79
CA SER A 34 39.42 20.12 -6.44
C SER A 34 38.88 21.07 -5.41
N THR A 35 39.36 22.28 -5.49
CA THR A 35 38.79 23.44 -4.85
C THR A 35 37.33 23.56 -5.22
N LEU A 36 36.45 23.11 -4.34
CA LEU A 36 35.01 23.36 -4.46
C LEU A 36 34.79 24.89 -4.28
N PRO A 37 34.09 25.51 -5.21
CA PRO A 37 33.69 26.90 -5.00
C PRO A 37 32.79 27.01 -3.76
N ASP A 38 33.05 27.97 -2.93
CA ASP A 38 32.31 28.35 -1.75
C ASP A 38 30.80 28.47 -2.08
N GLN A 39 30.04 27.47 -1.73
CA GLN A 39 28.58 27.49 -1.84
C GLN A 39 27.94 28.16 -0.60
N ARG A 40 28.56 29.24 -0.10
CA ARG A 40 27.94 30.12 0.86
C ARG A 40 27.08 31.14 0.12
N GLY A 41 25.90 30.74 -0.30
CA GLY A 41 25.01 31.71 -0.93
C GLY A 41 23.67 31.22 -1.38
N LEU A 42 23.34 29.93 -1.15
CA LEU A 42 22.01 29.40 -1.47
C LEU A 42 21.42 28.65 -0.27
N ALA A 43 21.46 29.29 0.90
CA ALA A 43 20.51 28.96 1.95
C ALA A 43 19.19 29.67 1.63
N GLY A 44 18.58 29.30 0.53
CA GLY A 44 17.15 29.49 0.36
C GLY A 44 16.49 28.63 1.41
N ASN A 45 15.78 29.25 2.33
CA ASN A 45 14.95 28.56 3.29
C ASN A 45 14.02 27.61 2.56
N ILE A 46 14.33 26.30 2.58
CA ILE A 46 13.43 25.24 2.13
C ILE A 46 12.54 24.83 3.32
N ASP A 47 12.13 25.82 4.10
CA ASP A 47 11.20 25.64 5.21
C ASP A 47 9.92 26.47 5.01
N ASP A 48 9.57 26.71 3.74
CA ASP A 48 8.29 27.24 3.38
C ASP A 48 7.35 26.07 3.04
N GLY A 49 7.03 25.28 4.06
CA GLY A 49 5.83 24.44 4.02
C GLY A 49 4.61 25.36 3.82
N PRO A 50 3.48 24.81 3.30
CA PRO A 50 2.30 25.61 3.09
C PRO A 50 1.87 26.29 4.40
N THR A 51 1.52 27.55 4.32
CA THR A 51 0.99 28.30 5.46
C THR A 51 -0.28 27.65 5.99
N GLU A 52 -0.66 27.95 7.23
CA GLU A 52 -1.90 27.41 7.81
C GLU A 52 -3.13 27.76 6.95
N ALA A 53 -3.16 28.94 6.36
CA ALA A 53 -4.23 29.36 5.46
C ALA A 53 -4.26 28.55 4.16
N GLU A 54 -3.10 28.27 3.56
CA GLU A 54 -3.00 27.44 2.37
C GLU A 54 -3.36 25.99 2.68
N THR A 55 -2.90 25.47 3.81
CA THR A 55 -3.26 24.13 4.28
C THR A 55 -4.77 24.02 4.50
N GLN A 56 -5.39 25.02 5.10
CA GLN A 56 -6.83 25.04 5.31
C GLN A 56 -7.59 25.11 3.99
N ALA A 57 -7.16 25.94 3.04
CA ALA A 57 -7.78 26.02 1.72
C ALA A 57 -7.69 24.69 0.96
N ILE A 58 -6.54 24.00 0.99
CA ILE A 58 -6.35 22.68 0.39
C ILE A 58 -7.29 21.65 1.04
N ASN A 59 -7.42 21.66 2.35
CA ASN A 59 -8.29 20.74 3.07
C ASN A 59 -9.78 20.97 2.75
N GLU A 60 -10.20 22.23 2.65
CA GLU A 60 -11.57 22.58 2.27
C GLU A 60 -11.89 22.16 0.84
N GLU A 61 -10.97 22.38 -0.11
CA GLU A 61 -11.11 21.97 -1.49
C GLU A 61 -11.18 20.43 -1.60
N SER A 62 -10.31 19.72 -0.88
CA SER A 62 -10.31 18.24 -0.84
C SER A 62 -11.61 17.69 -0.24
N ALA A 63 -12.14 18.31 0.81
CA ALA A 63 -13.41 17.93 1.42
C ALA A 63 -14.59 18.17 0.47
N ALA A 64 -14.59 19.28 -0.26
CA ALA A 64 -15.61 19.57 -1.26
C ALA A 64 -15.56 18.59 -2.43
N ALA A 65 -14.37 18.24 -2.92
CA ALA A 65 -14.18 17.25 -3.98
C ALA A 65 -14.67 15.86 -3.56
N LEU A 66 -14.37 15.44 -2.33
CA LEU A 66 -14.84 14.17 -1.78
C LEU A 66 -16.36 14.14 -1.66
N ALA A 67 -16.96 15.21 -1.16
CA ALA A 67 -18.41 15.32 -1.05
C ALA A 67 -19.09 15.24 -2.44
N GLN A 68 -18.49 15.84 -3.46
CA GLN A 68 -18.97 15.75 -4.83
C GLN A 68 -18.85 14.32 -5.36
N LEU A 69 -17.72 13.66 -5.12
CA LEU A 69 -17.51 12.26 -5.51
C LEU A 69 -18.59 11.33 -4.93
N TRP A 70 -18.94 11.51 -3.66
CA TRP A 70 -20.01 10.77 -3.02
C TRP A 70 -21.37 11.02 -3.68
N ARG A 71 -21.71 12.28 -3.95
CA ARG A 71 -22.98 12.62 -4.63
C ARG A 71 -23.05 12.01 -6.02
N ASP A 72 -21.95 12.10 -6.77
CA ASP A 72 -21.87 11.54 -8.12
C ASP A 72 -22.01 10.01 -8.11
N TYR A 73 -21.36 9.36 -7.18
CA TYR A 73 -21.45 7.91 -7.02
C TYR A 73 -22.89 7.47 -6.65
N LYS A 74 -23.51 8.13 -5.70
CA LYS A 74 -24.89 7.79 -5.27
C LYS A 74 -25.92 8.08 -6.36
N THR A 75 -25.66 9.01 -7.24
CA THR A 75 -26.55 9.35 -8.36
C THR A 75 -26.36 8.41 -9.56
N ARG A 76 -25.11 8.09 -9.92
CA ARG A 76 -24.78 7.35 -11.15
C ARG A 76 -24.37 5.91 -10.93
N ALA A 77 -23.93 5.55 -9.73
CA ALA A 77 -23.45 4.21 -9.34
C ALA A 77 -22.45 3.58 -10.31
N GLN A 78 -21.58 4.41 -10.93
CA GLN A 78 -20.57 3.95 -11.86
C GLN A 78 -19.41 3.28 -11.13
N PRO A 79 -18.86 2.15 -11.64
CA PRO A 79 -17.74 1.45 -11.02
C PRO A 79 -16.50 2.33 -10.83
N GLU A 80 -16.23 3.25 -11.76
CA GLU A 80 -15.09 4.17 -11.69
C GLU A 80 -15.17 5.11 -10.50
N LEU A 81 -16.36 5.60 -10.18
CA LEU A 81 -16.60 6.46 -9.01
C LEU A 81 -16.44 5.66 -7.71
N ARG A 82 -16.94 4.42 -7.69
CA ARG A 82 -16.71 3.51 -6.56
C ARG A 82 -15.23 3.24 -6.34
N ASP A 83 -14.48 2.98 -7.39
CA ASP A 83 -13.05 2.71 -7.32
C ASP A 83 -12.28 3.91 -6.76
N GLN A 84 -12.66 5.13 -7.12
CA GLN A 84 -12.08 6.34 -6.54
C GLN A 84 -12.35 6.46 -5.04
N LEU A 85 -13.55 6.11 -4.59
CA LEU A 85 -13.88 6.06 -3.16
C LEU A 85 -13.08 4.97 -2.43
N ILE A 86 -12.94 3.79 -3.02
CA ILE A 86 -12.14 2.70 -2.46
C ILE A 86 -10.69 3.14 -2.28
N LEU A 87 -10.10 3.76 -3.29
CA LEU A 87 -8.72 4.26 -3.22
C LEU A 87 -8.56 5.34 -2.15
N HIS A 88 -9.52 6.23 -2.05
CA HIS A 88 -9.50 7.30 -1.04
C HIS A 88 -9.50 6.75 0.39
N TYR A 89 -10.33 5.74 0.65
CA TYR A 89 -10.49 5.14 1.98
C TYR A 89 -9.62 3.91 2.25
N SER A 90 -8.81 3.46 1.30
CA SER A 90 -7.95 2.29 1.48
C SER A 90 -6.99 2.39 2.68
N PRO A 91 -6.44 3.56 3.05
CA PRO A 91 -5.65 3.71 4.27
C PRO A 91 -6.42 3.34 5.55
N LEU A 92 -7.73 3.56 5.57
CA LEU A 92 -8.58 3.18 6.69
C LEU A 92 -8.63 1.65 6.89
N VAL A 93 -8.64 0.90 5.78
CA VAL A 93 -8.58 -0.57 5.82
C VAL A 93 -7.27 -1.04 6.45
N LYS A 94 -6.16 -0.47 6.04
CA LYS A 94 -4.84 -0.80 6.61
C LYS A 94 -4.77 -0.51 8.10
N TYR A 95 -5.33 0.60 8.52
CA TYR A 95 -5.41 0.98 9.93
C TYR A 95 -6.21 -0.03 10.74
N VAL A 96 -7.41 -0.40 10.30
CA VAL A 96 -8.28 -1.35 10.99
C VAL A 96 -7.66 -2.75 11.00
N ALA A 97 -7.12 -3.20 9.85
CA ALA A 97 -6.44 -4.49 9.75
C ALA A 97 -5.24 -4.58 10.69
N GLY A 98 -4.45 -3.51 10.80
CA GLY A 98 -3.34 -3.42 11.73
C GLY A 98 -3.77 -3.55 13.18
N ARG A 99 -4.85 -2.92 13.57
CA ARG A 99 -5.39 -3.00 14.93
C ARG A 99 -5.97 -4.38 15.25
N VAL A 100 -6.68 -4.98 14.33
CA VAL A 100 -7.20 -6.36 14.49
C VAL A 100 -6.03 -7.34 14.60
N GLY A 101 -5.02 -7.17 13.75
CA GLY A 101 -3.85 -8.05 13.68
C GLY A 101 -3.03 -8.13 14.99
N VAL A 102 -3.04 -7.07 15.80
CA VAL A 102 -2.34 -7.05 17.09
C VAL A 102 -2.82 -8.17 18.03
N GLY A 103 -4.11 -8.50 17.99
CA GLY A 103 -4.70 -9.55 18.85
C GLY A 103 -4.64 -10.96 18.27
N LEU A 104 -4.04 -11.14 17.09
CA LEU A 104 -4.03 -12.41 16.36
C LEU A 104 -2.69 -13.13 16.44
N PRO A 105 -2.68 -14.48 16.26
CA PRO A 105 -1.45 -15.24 16.14
C PRO A 105 -0.57 -14.76 14.98
N SER A 106 0.75 -14.89 15.15
CA SER A 106 1.75 -14.42 14.18
C SER A 106 1.75 -15.14 12.83
N ASN A 107 1.03 -16.26 12.71
CA ASN A 107 0.88 -17.01 11.47
C ASN A 107 -0.19 -16.44 10.53
N ILE A 108 -0.92 -15.43 10.96
CA ILE A 108 -1.91 -14.74 10.12
C ILE A 108 -1.24 -13.58 9.41
N ASP A 109 -1.33 -13.60 8.07
CA ASP A 109 -0.71 -12.59 7.24
C ASP A 109 -1.54 -11.29 7.27
N GLN A 110 -0.84 -10.18 7.51
CA GLN A 110 -1.44 -8.84 7.48
C GLN A 110 -2.09 -8.52 6.13
N SER A 111 -1.53 -9.01 5.03
CA SER A 111 -2.09 -8.79 3.69
C SER A 111 -3.44 -9.47 3.51
N ASP A 112 -3.66 -10.61 4.13
CA ASP A 112 -4.96 -11.29 4.12
C ASP A 112 -6.01 -10.48 4.88
N LEU A 113 -5.64 -9.91 6.02
CA LEU A 113 -6.54 -9.05 6.79
C LEU A 113 -6.95 -7.81 6.00
N VAL A 114 -6.00 -7.20 5.29
CA VAL A 114 -6.30 -6.06 4.40
C VAL A 114 -7.25 -6.50 3.28
N SER A 115 -7.03 -7.64 2.67
CA SER A 115 -7.91 -8.16 1.61
C SER A 115 -9.33 -8.37 2.09
N TYR A 116 -9.52 -8.97 3.26
CA TYR A 116 -10.85 -9.11 3.87
C TYR A 116 -11.47 -7.77 4.22
N GLY A 117 -10.67 -6.84 4.72
CA GLY A 117 -11.12 -5.48 5.05
C GLY A 117 -11.58 -4.68 3.83
N ILE A 118 -10.99 -4.88 2.67
CA ILE A 118 -11.41 -4.22 1.43
C ILE A 118 -12.85 -4.61 1.07
N PHE A 119 -13.25 -5.86 1.23
CA PHE A 119 -14.64 -6.29 1.02
C PHE A 119 -15.61 -5.56 1.97
N GLY A 120 -15.20 -5.39 3.23
CA GLY A 120 -15.97 -4.60 4.19
C GLY A 120 -16.08 -3.12 3.81
N LEU A 121 -15.02 -2.54 3.27
CA LEU A 121 -15.03 -1.17 2.76
C LEU A 121 -15.97 -1.01 1.56
N ILE A 122 -15.91 -1.92 0.60
CA ILE A 122 -16.80 -1.91 -0.58
C ILE A 122 -18.27 -1.98 -0.14
N ASP A 123 -18.59 -2.89 0.76
CA ASP A 123 -19.94 -3.01 1.32
C ASP A 123 -20.38 -1.72 2.02
N ALA A 124 -19.50 -1.11 2.78
CA ALA A 124 -19.77 0.17 3.44
C ALA A 124 -20.04 1.30 2.44
N ILE A 125 -19.26 1.40 1.37
CA ILE A 125 -19.45 2.41 0.32
C ILE A 125 -20.79 2.24 -0.37
N GLU A 126 -21.16 1.01 -0.71
CA GLU A 126 -22.41 0.70 -1.40
C GLU A 126 -23.65 0.96 -0.54
N LYS A 127 -23.56 0.70 0.76
CA LYS A 127 -24.70 0.78 1.69
C LYS A 127 -24.80 2.08 2.47
N PHE A 128 -23.77 2.93 2.41
CA PHE A 128 -23.76 4.16 3.18
C PHE A 128 -24.84 5.14 2.70
N ASP A 129 -25.58 5.68 3.64
CA ASP A 129 -26.61 6.70 3.40
C ASP A 129 -26.04 8.08 3.74
N LEU A 130 -25.93 8.96 2.73
CA LEU A 130 -25.38 10.31 2.86
C LEU A 130 -26.26 11.21 3.76
N GLU A 131 -27.52 10.88 3.93
CA GLU A 131 -28.45 11.65 4.75
C GLU A 131 -28.34 11.33 6.25
N ARG A 132 -27.61 10.27 6.60
CA ARG A 132 -27.35 9.94 7.99
C ARG A 132 -26.42 10.96 8.65
N ALA A 133 -26.70 11.30 9.89
CA ALA A 133 -25.89 12.20 10.72
C ALA A 133 -24.63 11.52 11.30
N ILE A 134 -24.10 10.49 10.64
CA ILE A 134 -22.89 9.75 11.03
C ILE A 134 -21.82 9.92 9.96
N LYS A 135 -20.58 10.06 10.38
CA LYS A 135 -19.44 10.09 9.45
C LYS A 135 -19.26 8.74 8.79
N PHE A 136 -18.90 8.75 7.50
CA PHE A 136 -18.65 7.54 6.76
C PHE A 136 -17.56 6.68 7.43
N GLU A 137 -16.48 7.30 7.89
CA GLU A 137 -15.35 6.60 8.54
C GLU A 137 -15.80 5.79 9.75
N THR A 138 -16.69 6.33 10.56
CA THR A 138 -17.24 5.62 11.73
C THR A 138 -18.06 4.40 11.31
N TYR A 139 -18.87 4.55 10.29
CA TYR A 139 -19.65 3.45 9.72
C TYR A 139 -18.75 2.39 9.07
N ALA A 140 -17.76 2.84 8.29
CA ALA A 140 -16.83 1.96 7.57
C ALA A 140 -15.94 1.15 8.51
N ILE A 141 -15.41 1.74 9.58
CA ILE A 141 -14.56 1.03 10.56
C ILE A 141 -15.29 -0.20 11.10
N SER A 142 -16.54 -0.06 11.46
CA SER A 142 -17.35 -1.18 11.96
C SER A 142 -17.53 -2.28 10.91
N ARG A 143 -17.77 -1.90 9.66
CA ARG A 143 -17.96 -2.83 8.54
C ARG A 143 -16.66 -3.54 8.16
N ILE A 144 -15.57 -2.80 8.08
CA ILE A 144 -14.24 -3.34 7.77
C ILE A 144 -13.83 -4.35 8.83
N ARG A 145 -13.97 -3.97 10.11
CA ARG A 145 -13.64 -4.86 11.23
C ARG A 145 -14.49 -6.13 11.22
N GLY A 146 -15.78 -6.00 11.00
CA GLY A 146 -16.68 -7.15 10.91
C GLY A 146 -16.30 -8.10 9.78
N ALA A 147 -15.99 -7.57 8.60
CA ALA A 147 -15.56 -8.39 7.46
C ALA A 147 -14.26 -9.15 7.73
N ILE A 148 -13.29 -8.52 8.39
CA ILE A 148 -12.03 -9.18 8.78
C ILE A 148 -12.31 -10.31 9.78
N ILE A 149 -13.09 -10.05 10.80
CA ILE A 149 -13.38 -11.03 11.86
C ILE A 149 -14.18 -12.22 11.31
N ASP A 150 -15.11 -11.99 10.41
CA ASP A 150 -15.94 -13.03 9.82
C ASP A 150 -15.14 -14.05 8.98
N GLU A 151 -13.97 -13.65 8.47
CA GLU A 151 -13.09 -14.52 7.66
C GLU A 151 -12.00 -15.24 8.51
N LEU A 152 -11.95 -14.95 9.78
CA LEU A 152 -11.00 -15.63 10.70
C LEU A 152 -11.62 -16.96 11.26
#